data_15b88908bd4b6b623025425611daaec2
#
_entry.id   15b88908bd4b6b623025425611daaec2
#
_cell.length_a   1.000
_cell.length_b   1.000
_cell.length_c   1.000
_cell.angle_alpha   90.00
_cell.angle_beta   90.00
_cell.angle_gamma   90.00
#
_symmetry.space_group_name_H-M   'P 1'
#
loop_
_entity.id
_entity.type
_entity.pdbx_description
1 polymer ?
#
loop_
_entity_poly.entity_id
_entity_poly.type
_entity_poly.pdbx_seq_one_letter_code
_entity_poly.pdbx_strand_id
1 'polypeptide(L)' 'MDSIRAKEIISSGELIQVLYQGSPVWLENVKDNNMAEITKLDGKDKMEVPVYLLVEDKELV' A
#
# COMPACT_ATOMS: atom_id res chain seq x y z
N MET A 1 3.58 6.39 -4.66
CA MET A 1 4.37 6.10 -3.46
C MET A 1 5.64 5.43 -3.89
N ASP A 2 6.73 5.67 -3.23
CA ASP A 2 7.96 4.95 -3.56
C ASP A 2 8.21 3.85 -2.53
N SER A 3 9.17 3.00 -2.78
CA SER A 3 9.38 1.84 -1.92
C SER A 3 9.90 2.21 -0.55
N ILE A 4 10.63 3.30 -0.44
CA ILE A 4 11.14 3.73 0.86
C ILE A 4 9.99 4.16 1.74
N ARG A 5 9.07 4.95 1.18
CA ARG A 5 7.92 5.40 1.96
C ARG A 5 7.02 4.23 2.32
N ALA A 6 6.84 3.28 1.41
CA ALA A 6 6.00 2.13 1.69
C ALA A 6 6.60 1.29 2.82
N LYS A 7 7.92 1.14 2.84
CA LYS A 7 8.57 0.41 3.91
C LYS A 7 8.43 1.14 5.24
N GLU A 8 8.47 2.46 5.21
CA GLU A 8 8.29 3.24 6.42
C GLU A 8 6.90 3.03 6.99
N ILE A 9 5.89 2.99 6.13
CA ILE A 9 4.53 2.79 6.59
C ILE A 9 4.40 1.43 7.27
N ILE A 10 4.95 0.40 6.67
CA ILE A 10 4.87 -0.93 7.24
C ILE A 10 5.62 -0.99 8.55
N SER A 11 6.78 -0.36 8.64
CA SER A 11 7.59 -0.42 9.84
C SER A 11 7.04 0.39 10.97
N SER A 12 6.34 1.47 10.67
CA SER A 12 5.89 2.37 11.71
C SER A 12 4.73 1.81 12.52
N GLY A 13 4.01 0.86 11.93
CA GLY A 13 2.84 0.32 12.61
C GLY A 13 1.65 1.26 12.60
N GLU A 14 1.73 2.35 11.83
CA GLU A 14 0.62 3.27 11.76
C GLU A 14 -0.41 2.78 10.77
N LEU A 15 -1.67 3.13 11.01
CA LEU A 15 -2.72 2.74 10.11
C LEU A 15 -2.87 3.80 9.05
N ILE A 16 -2.20 3.64 7.96
CA ILE A 16 -2.25 4.59 6.87
C ILE A 16 -2.97 3.94 5.70
N GLN A 17 -4.01 4.60 5.23
CA GLN A 17 -4.78 4.06 4.14
C GLN A 17 -4.05 4.28 2.83
N VAL A 18 -3.97 3.27 2.02
CA VAL A 18 -3.32 3.32 0.73
C VAL A 18 -4.35 2.99 -0.33
N LEU A 19 -4.29 3.70 -1.45
CA LEU A 19 -5.23 3.49 -2.54
C LEU A 19 -4.50 2.88 -3.75
N TYR A 20 -5.18 1.94 -4.39
CA TYR A 20 -4.68 1.38 -5.63
C TYR A 20 -5.79 1.57 -6.64
N GLN A 21 -5.55 2.36 -7.66
CA GLN A 21 -6.51 2.70 -8.70
C GLN A 21 -7.79 3.29 -8.07
N GLY A 22 -7.59 4.11 -7.06
CA GLY A 22 -8.72 4.76 -6.41
C GLY A 22 -9.47 3.92 -5.40
N SER A 23 -9.05 2.68 -5.18
CA SER A 23 -9.72 1.81 -4.22
C SER A 23 -8.84 1.57 -3.01
N PRO A 24 -9.39 1.60 -1.82
CA PRO A 24 -8.58 1.39 -0.63
C PRO A 24 -8.08 -0.05 -0.53
N VAL A 25 -6.85 -0.21 -0.13
CA VAL A 25 -6.25 -1.53 0.02
C VAL A 25 -5.37 -1.55 1.26
N TRP A 26 -5.04 -2.74 1.74
CA TRP A 26 -4.08 -2.90 2.82
C TRP A 26 -2.72 -3.15 2.22
N LEU A 27 -1.72 -2.41 2.69
CA LEU A 27 -0.36 -2.63 2.23
C LEU A 27 0.24 -3.70 3.13
N GLU A 28 0.53 -4.86 2.56
CA GLU A 28 1.00 -5.98 3.33
C GLU A 28 2.52 -6.07 3.39
N ASN A 29 3.19 -5.84 2.28
CA ASN A 29 4.63 -5.98 2.25
C ASN A 29 5.19 -5.26 1.04
N VAL A 30 6.48 -4.96 1.05
CA VAL A 30 7.15 -4.33 -0.08
C VAL A 30 8.37 -5.18 -0.41
N LYS A 31 8.49 -5.56 -1.65
CA LYS A 31 9.60 -6.38 -2.09
C LYS A 31 10.71 -5.52 -2.67
N ASP A 32 11.88 -6.11 -2.79
CA ASP A 32 13.05 -5.36 -3.21
C ASP A 32 12.99 -4.89 -4.65
N ASN A 33 12.12 -5.43 -5.46
CA ASN A 33 12.03 -5.04 -6.85
C ASN A 33 10.97 -3.98 -7.08
N ASN A 34 10.67 -3.17 -6.08
CA ASN A 34 9.70 -2.09 -6.13
C ASN A 34 8.28 -2.60 -6.37
N MET A 35 8.02 -3.81 -5.93
CA MET A 35 6.68 -4.37 -5.99
C MET A 35 6.12 -4.44 -4.58
N ALA A 36 4.84 -4.24 -4.46
CA ALA A 36 4.17 -4.29 -3.17
C ALA A 36 3.07 -5.33 -3.17
N GLU A 37 2.89 -6.00 -2.05
CA GLU A 37 1.79 -6.92 -1.88
C GLU A 37 0.68 -6.19 -1.19
N ILE A 38 -0.50 -6.21 -1.76
CA ILE A 38 -1.65 -5.54 -1.19
C ILE A 38 -2.83 -6.49 -1.12
N THR A 39 -3.77 -6.18 -0.25
CA THR A 39 -4.99 -6.97 -0.11
C THR A 39 -6.15 -6.01 -0.20
N LYS A 40 -7.16 -6.35 -0.98
CA LYS A 40 -8.33 -5.50 -1.10
C LYS A 40 -9.14 -5.56 0.18
N LEU A 41 -9.72 -4.44 0.56
CA LEU A 41 -10.47 -4.40 1.81
C LEU A 41 -11.71 -5.24 1.76
N ASP A 42 -12.36 -5.30 0.60
CA ASP A 42 -13.61 -6.01 0.51
C ASP A 42 -13.43 -7.42 0.06
N GLY A 43 -12.21 -7.89 -0.07
CA GLY A 43 -11.98 -9.22 -0.56
C GLY A 43 -10.89 -9.89 0.16
N LYS A 44 -10.56 -11.07 -0.25
CA LYS A 44 -9.49 -11.78 0.35
C LYS A 44 -8.37 -11.97 -0.61
N ASP A 45 -8.44 -11.29 -1.76
CA ASP A 45 -7.43 -11.48 -2.77
C ASP A 45 -6.21 -10.64 -2.49
N LYS A 46 -5.07 -11.27 -2.53
CA LYS A 46 -3.82 -10.59 -2.36
C LYS A 46 -3.23 -10.39 -3.75
N MET A 47 -2.71 -9.21 -4.02
CA MET A 47 -2.15 -8.89 -5.31
C MET A 47 -0.78 -8.32 -5.15
N GLU A 48 0.04 -8.43 -6.19
CA GLU A 48 1.34 -7.82 -6.20
C GLU A 48 1.31 -6.77 -7.29
N VAL A 49 1.59 -5.53 -6.95
CA VAL A 49 1.51 -4.40 -7.87
C VAL A 49 2.74 -3.54 -7.74
N PRO A 50 3.08 -2.77 -8.79
CA PRO A 50 4.20 -1.83 -8.65
C PRO A 50 3.88 -0.79 -7.59
N VAL A 51 4.86 -0.53 -6.75
CA VAL A 51 4.64 0.37 -5.62
C VAL A 51 4.33 1.78 -6.08
N TYR A 52 4.81 2.19 -7.25
CA TYR A 52 4.57 3.55 -7.70
C TYR A 52 3.12 3.78 -8.11
N LEU A 53 2.31 2.73 -8.21
CA LEU A 53 0.91 2.89 -8.51
C LEU A 53 0.07 3.11 -7.25
N LEU A 54 0.69 3.01 -6.10
CA LEU A 54 -0.02 3.19 -4.84
C LEU A 54 0.01 4.65 -4.41
N VAL A 55 -1.05 5.11 -3.79
CA VAL A 55 -1.16 6.49 -3.35
C VAL A 55 -1.57 6.50 -1.87
N GLU A 56 -0.88 7.29 -1.06
CA GLU A 56 -1.29 7.43 0.33
C GLU A 56 -2.52 8.30 0.38
N ASP A 57 -3.51 7.90 1.15
CA ASP A 57 -4.69 8.68 1.34
C ASP A 57 -4.50 9.55 2.56
N LYS A 58 -4.12 10.80 2.35
CA LYS A 58 -3.86 11.67 3.44
C LYS A 58 -4.99 12.54 3.76
N GLU A 59 -6.20 12.21 3.38
CA GLU A 59 -7.24 12.95 3.62
C GLU A 59 -7.64 13.01 4.91
N LEU A 60 -7.35 13.78 5.63
CA LEU A 60 -7.56 13.79 6.88
C LEU A 60 -8.57 14.57 7.28
N VAL A 61 -9.15 15.06 6.86
CA VAL A 61 -10.02 15.83 7.29
C VAL A 61 -10.44 16.18 7.68
#